data_cef5e032944edc15286614a9d755b04d
#
_entry.id   cef5e032944edc15286614a9d755b04d
#
_cell.length_a   1.000
_cell.length_b   1.000
_cell.length_c   1.000
_cell.angle_alpha   90.00
_cell.angle_beta   90.00
_cell.angle_gamma   90.00
#
_symmetry.space_group_name_H-M   'P 1'
#
loop_
_entity.id
_entity.type
_entity.pdbx_description
1 polymer ?
#
loop_
_entity_poly.entity_id
_entity_poly.type
_entity_poly.pdbx_seq_one_letter_code
_entity_poly.pdbx_strand_id
1 'polypeptide(L)'
;HIWTPWFSLFGSKSGFDALEDCFGSLSSHIFALETGLSSDPDMNRLWSALDRYALVSNSDAHSGENLGREANLFEGTPSYDGIFDALRRAARDEEGSGCIYRGTVEFFPEEGKYHLDGHRACNVVLEPEESMKIGNICPVCGKPLTVGVLHRVMALADRKAPVMPKHDPGFVSLFPLPEMLGELLSVGPKSRKVQERQSELVRLFGSEMDILHTVPESDLRQHWDALGEAVARMRRGDVIKEAGFDGEYGVVKVFSEEERKQFVTGRYRSSSLLDALPEAQKPGRKPKAAPSKEPASKQVSLFAAMTPPAPQTPPDPKAFPYSEAQQKAIQAGPNPVLVLAGPGSGKTRTLVGRVQRLL
;
A
#
# COMPACT_ATOMS: atom_id res chain seq x y z
N HIS A 1 6.06 6.31 4.80
CA HIS A 1 6.94 5.32 4.14
C HIS A 1 8.37 5.50 4.59
N ILE A 2 9.00 4.46 5.10
CA ILE A 2 10.39 4.56 5.56
C ILE A 2 11.43 4.15 4.50
N TRP A 3 11.01 3.54 3.37
CA TRP A 3 11.93 2.91 2.41
C TRP A 3 11.92 3.48 0.98
N THR A 4 10.97 4.32 0.57
CA THR A 4 10.97 4.84 -0.81
C THR A 4 12.29 5.53 -1.13
N PRO A 5 12.81 5.46 -2.38
CA PRO A 5 14.11 6.02 -2.72
C PRO A 5 14.28 7.49 -2.34
N TRP A 6 13.22 8.28 -2.45
CA TRP A 6 13.19 9.71 -2.13
C TRP A 6 12.20 10.00 -1.01
N PHE A 7 12.49 11.01 -0.20
CA PHE A 7 11.60 11.57 0.83
C PHE A 7 11.18 10.58 1.93
N SER A 8 11.99 9.56 2.19
CA SER A 8 11.74 8.61 3.26
C SER A 8 12.93 8.48 4.19
N LEU A 9 12.71 7.92 5.38
CA LEU A 9 13.69 7.85 6.45
C LEU A 9 14.97 7.12 6.04
N PHE A 10 14.83 5.97 5.37
CA PHE A 10 15.94 5.11 4.95
C PHE A 10 16.13 5.06 3.43
N GLY A 11 15.56 6.01 2.71
CA GLY A 11 15.58 6.03 1.24
C GLY A 11 16.99 6.04 0.65
N SER A 12 17.19 5.30 -0.43
CA SER A 12 18.51 5.15 -1.08
C SER A 12 19.06 6.45 -1.69
N LYS A 13 18.21 7.44 -1.94
CA LYS A 13 18.60 8.73 -2.56
C LYS A 13 18.69 9.90 -1.60
N SER A 14 17.94 9.88 -0.50
CA SER A 14 17.85 11.00 0.43
C SER A 14 17.62 10.59 1.87
N GLY A 15 17.76 9.30 2.19
CA GLY A 15 17.56 8.77 3.54
C GLY A 15 18.82 8.74 4.39
N PHE A 16 18.66 8.21 5.58
CA PHE A 16 19.70 8.01 6.58
C PHE A 16 20.00 6.51 6.74
N ASP A 17 21.12 6.18 7.36
CA ASP A 17 21.51 4.80 7.68
C ASP A 17 21.07 4.37 9.09
N ALA A 18 20.65 5.33 9.92
CA ALA A 18 20.06 5.08 11.22
C ALA A 18 18.99 6.11 11.55
N LEU A 19 18.04 5.73 12.41
CA LEU A 19 16.97 6.63 12.86
C LEU A 19 17.55 7.80 13.68
N GLU A 20 18.57 7.52 14.45
CA GLU A 20 19.28 8.50 15.30
C GLU A 20 19.95 9.59 14.47
N ASP A 21 20.42 9.29 13.27
CA ASP A 21 21.02 10.29 12.36
C ASP A 21 19.98 11.32 11.90
N CYS A 22 18.72 10.92 11.81
CA CYS A 22 17.61 11.80 11.44
C CYS A 22 17.04 12.58 12.63
N PHE A 23 16.80 11.91 13.75
CA PHE A 23 16.02 12.44 14.87
C PHE A 23 16.86 12.78 16.12
N GLY A 24 18.14 12.39 16.16
CA GLY A 24 19.02 12.65 17.31
C GLY A 24 18.42 12.16 18.63
N SER A 25 18.37 13.02 19.63
CA SER A 25 17.82 12.71 20.97
C SER A 25 16.32 12.40 20.96
N LEU A 26 15.57 12.82 19.93
CA LEU A 26 14.14 12.55 19.80
C LEU A 26 13.83 11.09 19.40
N SER A 27 14.84 10.33 18.98
CA SER A 27 14.69 8.91 18.60
C SER A 27 14.08 8.07 19.72
N SER A 28 14.35 8.42 20.98
CA SER A 28 13.80 7.72 22.15
C SER A 28 12.27 7.85 22.29
N HIS A 29 11.66 8.82 21.62
CA HIS A 29 10.21 9.03 21.64
C HIS A 29 9.49 8.31 20.48
N ILE A 30 10.25 7.76 19.52
CA ILE A 30 9.71 7.01 18.39
C ILE A 30 9.64 5.54 18.76
N PHE A 31 8.46 4.95 18.69
CA PHE A 31 8.21 3.55 19.03
C PHE A 31 7.44 2.80 17.93
N ALA A 32 7.03 3.47 16.85
CA ALA A 32 6.39 2.86 15.71
C ALA A 32 6.93 3.45 14.40
N LEU A 33 7.05 2.61 13.38
CA LEU A 33 7.47 2.97 12.03
C LEU A 33 6.48 2.43 11.02
N GLU A 34 6.27 3.16 9.93
CA GLU A 34 5.33 2.79 8.88
C GLU A 34 6.02 1.97 7.79
N THR A 35 5.52 0.76 7.53
CA THR A 35 5.95 -0.07 6.39
C THR A 35 5.70 0.65 5.07
N GLY A 36 4.46 1.14 4.90
CA GLY A 36 3.99 1.78 3.67
C GLY A 36 3.94 0.83 2.49
N LEU A 37 3.36 1.26 1.39
CA LEU A 37 3.13 0.48 0.16
C LEU A 37 4.40 -0.13 -0.48
N SER A 38 5.59 0.14 0.03
CA SER A 38 6.86 -0.26 -0.58
C SER A 38 7.61 -1.33 0.20
N SER A 39 7.16 -1.70 1.39
CA SER A 39 7.75 -2.75 2.20
C SER A 39 6.70 -3.42 3.09
N ASP A 40 6.98 -4.61 3.53
CA ASP A 40 6.19 -5.37 4.49
C ASP A 40 7.00 -5.67 5.77
N PRO A 41 6.40 -6.25 6.80
CA PRO A 41 7.11 -6.63 8.02
C PRO A 41 8.28 -7.58 7.78
N ASP A 42 8.17 -8.54 6.85
CA ASP A 42 9.27 -9.47 6.56
C ASP A 42 10.52 -8.73 6.06
N MET A 43 10.35 -7.80 5.14
CA MET A 43 11.45 -6.94 4.68
C MET A 43 12.05 -6.12 5.82
N ASN A 44 11.23 -5.54 6.69
CA ASN A 44 11.69 -4.73 7.81
C ASN A 44 12.44 -5.57 8.87
N ARG A 45 12.03 -6.81 9.12
CA ARG A 45 12.64 -7.71 10.11
C ARG A 45 13.94 -8.38 9.63
N LEU A 46 14.40 -8.08 8.41
CA LEU A 46 15.76 -8.38 7.97
C LEU A 46 16.82 -7.51 8.66
N TRP A 47 16.43 -6.40 9.25
CA TRP A 47 17.32 -5.48 9.92
C TRP A 47 17.02 -5.37 11.42
N SER A 48 17.94 -5.86 12.26
CA SER A 48 17.75 -5.96 13.71
C SER A 48 17.52 -4.62 14.42
N ALA A 49 18.02 -3.51 13.84
CA ALA A 49 17.80 -2.18 14.40
C ALA A 49 16.30 -1.78 14.43
N LEU A 50 15.46 -2.45 13.64
CA LEU A 50 14.02 -2.19 13.59
C LEU A 50 13.21 -3.04 14.58
N ASP A 51 13.80 -3.98 15.30
CA ASP A 51 13.05 -4.88 16.21
C ASP A 51 12.38 -4.13 17.36
N ARG A 52 12.95 -3.03 17.78
CA ARG A 52 12.45 -2.18 18.86
C ARG A 52 11.28 -1.28 18.48
N TYR A 53 10.78 -1.38 17.24
CA TYR A 53 9.66 -0.58 16.77
C TYR A 53 8.47 -1.47 16.44
N ALA A 54 7.28 -1.03 16.82
CA ALA A 54 6.05 -1.56 16.22
C ALA A 54 6.01 -1.15 14.75
N LEU A 55 5.63 -2.07 13.90
CA LEU A 55 5.38 -1.75 12.49
C LEU A 55 3.91 -1.41 12.33
N VAL A 56 3.61 -0.33 11.62
CA VAL A 56 2.25 0.10 11.30
C VAL A 56 2.10 0.27 9.80
N SER A 57 0.89 0.09 9.30
CA SER A 57 0.59 0.15 7.88
C SER A 57 -0.60 1.07 7.65
N ASN A 58 -0.47 2.04 6.74
CA ASN A 58 -1.52 3.01 6.47
C ASN A 58 -1.67 3.21 4.96
N SER A 59 -2.90 3.20 4.48
CA SER A 59 -3.24 3.13 3.06
C SER A 59 -2.78 4.31 2.20
N ASP A 60 -2.42 5.44 2.78
CA ASP A 60 -2.17 6.69 2.05
C ASP A 60 -3.27 7.00 1.02
N ALA A 61 -4.52 6.71 1.40
CA ALA A 61 -5.65 6.76 0.50
C ALA A 61 -6.03 8.20 0.15
N HIS A 62 -6.03 8.51 -1.15
CA HIS A 62 -6.50 9.78 -1.73
C HIS A 62 -7.89 9.65 -2.35
N SER A 63 -8.48 8.45 -2.31
CA SER A 63 -9.85 8.16 -2.73
C SER A 63 -10.45 7.06 -1.87
N GLY A 64 -11.78 6.98 -1.80
CA GLY A 64 -12.48 5.95 -1.03
C GLY A 64 -12.18 4.53 -1.46
N GLU A 65 -11.85 4.33 -2.75
CA GLU A 65 -11.51 3.02 -3.32
C GLU A 65 -10.20 2.43 -2.76
N ASN A 66 -9.30 3.28 -2.24
CA ASN A 66 -8.01 2.87 -1.69
C ASN A 66 -8.00 2.72 -0.17
N LEU A 67 -9.14 2.96 0.50
CA LEU A 67 -9.24 2.75 1.95
C LEU A 67 -9.08 1.26 2.29
N GLY A 68 -8.25 0.95 3.27
CA GLY A 68 -8.06 -0.39 3.78
C GLY A 68 -7.12 -1.28 2.95
N ARG A 69 -6.53 -0.79 1.84
CA ARG A 69 -5.47 -1.53 1.14
C ARG A 69 -4.24 -1.76 2.03
N GLU A 70 -4.04 -0.90 2.99
CA GLU A 70 -3.19 -1.08 4.16
C GLU A 70 -3.95 -0.63 5.39
N ALA A 71 -3.80 -1.34 6.50
CA ALA A 71 -4.51 -1.06 7.75
C ALA A 71 -3.78 -1.64 8.96
N ASN A 72 -4.17 -1.19 10.14
CA ASN A 72 -3.72 -1.73 11.41
C ASN A 72 -4.89 -2.44 12.09
N LEU A 73 -4.66 -3.63 12.60
CA LEU A 73 -5.65 -4.45 13.26
C LEU A 73 -5.55 -4.28 14.78
N PHE A 74 -6.67 -3.97 15.41
CA PHE A 74 -6.77 -3.87 16.87
C PHE A 74 -7.96 -4.69 17.38
N GLU A 75 -7.78 -5.32 18.53
CA GLU A 75 -8.84 -6.03 19.25
C GLU A 75 -9.20 -5.28 20.54
N GLY A 76 -10.47 -5.26 20.88
CA GLY A 76 -10.98 -4.57 22.06
C GLY A 76 -11.60 -3.21 21.75
N THR A 77 -11.75 -2.36 22.76
CA THR A 77 -12.37 -1.03 22.60
C THR A 77 -11.31 -0.02 22.15
N PRO A 78 -11.39 0.52 20.92
CA PRO A 78 -10.42 1.48 20.46
C PRO A 78 -10.62 2.83 21.17
N SER A 79 -9.52 3.36 21.68
CA SER A 79 -9.41 4.74 22.16
C SER A 79 -8.05 5.28 21.76
N TYR A 80 -7.86 6.58 21.76
CA TYR A 80 -6.57 7.18 21.42
C TYR A 80 -5.46 6.61 22.32
N ASP A 81 -5.64 6.66 23.63
CA ASP A 81 -4.66 6.16 24.59
C ASP A 81 -4.48 4.63 24.47
N GLY A 82 -5.59 3.90 24.29
CA GLY A 82 -5.54 2.44 24.12
C GLY A 82 -4.74 2.00 22.89
N ILE A 83 -4.93 2.66 21.74
CA ILE A 83 -4.17 2.40 20.52
C ILE A 83 -2.69 2.74 20.75
N PHE A 84 -2.41 3.90 21.35
CA PHE A 84 -1.05 4.35 21.62
C PHE A 84 -0.29 3.39 22.54
N ASP A 85 -0.94 2.94 23.62
CA ASP A 85 -0.38 1.98 24.56
C ASP A 85 -0.21 0.59 23.93
N ALA A 86 -1.14 0.16 23.09
CA ALA A 86 -1.03 -1.11 22.37
C ALA A 86 0.22 -1.12 21.45
N LEU A 87 0.47 -0.05 20.71
CA LEU A 87 1.65 0.09 19.84
C LEU A 87 2.95 0.17 20.67
N ARG A 88 2.93 0.86 21.81
CA ARG A 88 4.11 0.91 22.71
C ARG A 88 4.45 -0.47 23.29
N ARG A 89 3.45 -1.27 23.65
CA ARG A 89 3.68 -2.65 24.11
C ARG A 89 4.22 -3.51 22.98
N ALA A 90 3.66 -3.40 21.79
CA ALA A 90 4.18 -4.12 20.62
C ALA A 90 5.65 -3.78 20.34
N ALA A 91 6.04 -2.51 20.45
CA ALA A 91 7.42 -2.08 20.28
C ALA A 91 8.38 -2.63 21.37
N ARG A 92 7.86 -2.99 22.54
CA ARG A 92 8.65 -3.58 23.64
C ARG A 92 8.56 -5.09 23.70
N ASP A 93 7.90 -5.69 22.73
CA ASP A 93 7.60 -7.13 22.72
C ASP A 93 6.89 -7.61 24.00
N GLU A 94 5.91 -6.82 24.48
CA GLU A 94 5.15 -7.04 25.71
C GLU A 94 3.71 -7.48 25.40
N GLU A 95 3.22 -8.46 26.13
CA GLU A 95 1.79 -8.79 26.16
C GLU A 95 0.97 -7.68 26.84
N GLY A 96 -0.31 -7.60 26.52
CA GLY A 96 -1.17 -6.60 27.10
C GLY A 96 -2.64 -6.99 27.19
N SER A 97 -3.42 -6.14 27.85
CA SER A 97 -4.88 -6.26 27.97
C SER A 97 -5.55 -4.96 27.51
N GLY A 98 -6.85 -5.02 27.31
CA GLY A 98 -7.63 -3.88 26.82
C GLY A 98 -7.61 -3.76 25.31
N CYS A 99 -7.06 -2.68 24.77
CA CYS A 99 -6.79 -2.57 23.34
C CYS A 99 -5.51 -3.33 23.00
N ILE A 100 -5.59 -4.31 22.11
CA ILE A 100 -4.48 -5.18 21.73
C ILE A 100 -4.17 -4.94 20.24
N TYR A 101 -2.91 -4.70 19.91
CA TYR A 101 -2.45 -4.63 18.54
C TYR A 101 -2.35 -6.05 17.96
N ARG A 102 -3.00 -6.26 16.81
CA ARG A 102 -3.12 -7.56 16.12
C ARG A 102 -2.41 -7.60 14.78
N GLY A 103 -1.52 -6.66 14.53
CA GLY A 103 -0.71 -6.61 13.32
C GLY A 103 -1.28 -5.73 12.24
N THR A 104 -0.80 -5.95 11.03
CA THR A 104 -1.10 -5.13 9.88
C THR A 104 -1.78 -5.90 8.75
N VAL A 105 -2.50 -5.15 7.93
CA VAL A 105 -2.87 -5.53 6.57
C VAL A 105 -1.91 -4.79 5.67
N GLU A 106 -1.20 -5.53 4.84
CA GLU A 106 -0.17 -4.99 3.96
C GLU A 106 -0.57 -5.16 2.50
N PHE A 107 -0.16 -4.21 1.70
CA PHE A 107 -0.15 -4.34 0.25
C PHE A 107 1.05 -5.21 -0.16
N PHE A 108 0.98 -5.87 -1.31
CA PHE A 108 2.14 -6.60 -1.82
C PHE A 108 3.22 -5.61 -2.27
N PRO A 109 4.38 -5.51 -1.62
CA PRO A 109 5.40 -4.49 -1.92
C PRO A 109 5.97 -4.65 -3.34
N GLU A 110 5.85 -5.82 -3.95
CA GLU A 110 6.26 -6.07 -5.33
C GLU A 110 5.44 -5.25 -6.34
N GLU A 111 4.21 -4.84 -6.03
CA GLU A 111 3.43 -3.94 -6.88
C GLU A 111 3.99 -2.51 -6.90
N GLY A 112 4.82 -2.17 -5.91
CA GLY A 112 5.47 -0.87 -5.80
C GLY A 112 6.42 -0.60 -6.97
N LYS A 113 6.30 0.58 -7.61
CA LYS A 113 7.06 0.95 -8.82
C LYS A 113 8.57 1.14 -8.63
N TYR A 114 9.09 0.91 -7.44
CA TYR A 114 10.51 0.96 -7.12
C TYR A 114 10.95 -0.24 -6.27
N HIS A 115 10.28 -1.38 -6.40
CA HIS A 115 10.59 -2.55 -5.58
C HIS A 115 11.97 -3.12 -5.91
N LEU A 116 12.21 -3.47 -7.18
CA LEU A 116 13.49 -3.99 -7.67
C LEU A 116 14.36 -2.91 -8.30
N ASP A 117 15.63 -3.26 -8.52
CA ASP A 117 16.56 -2.44 -9.25
C ASP A 117 16.26 -2.50 -10.75
N GLY A 118 16.42 -1.38 -11.45
CA GLY A 118 16.16 -1.43 -12.87
C GLY A 118 16.47 -0.18 -13.65
N HIS A 119 16.30 -0.30 -14.97
CA HIS A 119 16.39 0.79 -15.92
C HIS A 119 15.27 0.65 -16.96
N ARG A 120 14.17 1.36 -16.73
CA ARG A 120 12.95 1.28 -17.55
C ARG A 120 13.21 1.49 -19.04
N ALA A 121 14.02 2.48 -19.41
CA ALA A 121 14.32 2.78 -20.81
C ALA A 121 15.00 1.63 -21.57
N CYS A 122 15.63 0.69 -20.87
CA CYS A 122 16.27 -0.50 -21.43
C CYS A 122 15.50 -1.79 -21.10
N ASN A 123 14.40 -1.69 -20.39
CA ASN A 123 13.63 -2.84 -19.87
C ASN A 123 14.51 -3.83 -19.08
N VAL A 124 15.40 -3.30 -18.24
CA VAL A 124 16.30 -4.08 -17.38
C VAL A 124 15.71 -4.09 -15.98
N VAL A 125 15.49 -5.28 -15.44
CA VAL A 125 15.08 -5.56 -14.07
C VAL A 125 16.08 -6.53 -13.47
N LEU A 126 16.56 -6.26 -12.28
CA LEU A 126 17.58 -7.09 -11.60
C LEU A 126 17.24 -7.22 -10.12
N GLU A 127 17.51 -8.41 -9.59
CA GLU A 127 17.56 -8.61 -8.16
C GLU A 127 18.74 -7.83 -7.55
N PRO A 128 18.64 -7.40 -6.27
CA PRO A 128 19.72 -6.61 -5.63
C PRO A 128 21.10 -7.22 -5.73
N GLU A 129 21.22 -8.55 -5.52
CA GLU A 129 22.50 -9.25 -5.59
C GLU A 129 23.10 -9.25 -7.01
N GLU A 130 22.25 -9.24 -8.04
CA GLU A 130 22.69 -9.20 -9.43
C GLU A 130 23.17 -7.79 -9.78
N SER A 131 22.42 -6.77 -9.39
CA SER A 131 22.81 -5.37 -9.66
C SER A 131 24.06 -4.96 -8.91
N MET A 132 24.26 -5.42 -7.68
CA MET A 132 25.48 -5.20 -6.90
C MET A 132 26.71 -5.78 -7.61
N LYS A 133 26.62 -6.99 -8.18
CA LYS A 133 27.74 -7.64 -8.88
C LYS A 133 28.22 -6.84 -10.11
N ILE A 134 27.33 -6.10 -10.74
CA ILE A 134 27.65 -5.26 -11.91
C ILE A 134 27.81 -3.78 -11.56
N GLY A 135 27.95 -3.46 -10.26
CA GLY A 135 28.17 -2.09 -9.77
C GLY A 135 26.99 -1.16 -9.98
N ASN A 136 25.75 -1.69 -10.02
CA ASN A 136 24.51 -0.94 -10.22
C ASN A 136 24.49 -0.16 -11.56
N ILE A 137 25.12 -0.72 -12.60
CA ILE A 137 25.18 -0.14 -13.93
C ILE A 137 24.34 -0.98 -14.89
N CYS A 138 23.53 -0.33 -15.69
CA CYS A 138 22.69 -1.00 -16.70
C CYS A 138 23.57 -1.71 -17.73
N PRO A 139 23.44 -3.03 -17.92
CA PRO A 139 24.27 -3.81 -18.85
C PRO A 139 24.01 -3.47 -20.33
N VAL A 140 22.88 -2.78 -20.62
CA VAL A 140 22.51 -2.42 -21.99
C VAL A 140 23.10 -1.07 -22.41
N CYS A 141 23.01 -0.04 -21.55
CA CYS A 141 23.38 1.32 -21.95
C CYS A 141 24.48 1.95 -21.09
N GLY A 142 25.01 1.26 -20.08
CA GLY A 142 26.07 1.75 -19.21
C GLY A 142 25.66 2.88 -18.24
N LYS A 143 24.39 3.25 -18.16
CA LYS A 143 23.89 4.25 -17.18
C LYS A 143 23.63 3.62 -15.82
N PRO A 144 23.66 4.39 -14.73
CA PRO A 144 23.27 3.90 -13.42
C PRO A 144 21.85 3.33 -13.42
N LEU A 145 21.65 2.21 -12.72
CA LEU A 145 20.32 1.68 -12.42
C LEU A 145 19.63 2.56 -11.39
N THR A 146 18.30 2.59 -11.43
CA THR A 146 17.50 3.05 -10.29
C THR A 146 17.50 1.94 -9.25
N VAL A 147 18.11 2.22 -8.10
CA VAL A 147 18.18 1.29 -6.96
C VAL A 147 16.81 1.22 -6.29
N GLY A 148 16.30 0.00 -6.16
CA GLY A 148 15.00 -0.28 -5.59
C GLY A 148 14.97 -0.31 -4.06
N VAL A 149 13.77 -0.47 -3.52
CA VAL A 149 13.55 -0.56 -2.08
C VAL A 149 14.18 -1.82 -1.49
N LEU A 150 14.00 -2.98 -2.15
CA LEU A 150 14.55 -4.24 -1.67
C LEU A 150 16.08 -4.18 -1.57
N HIS A 151 16.76 -3.58 -2.54
CA HIS A 151 18.21 -3.36 -2.51
C HIS A 151 18.62 -2.54 -1.28
N ARG A 152 17.90 -1.46 -0.99
CA ARG A 152 18.21 -0.61 0.15
C ARG A 152 17.98 -1.33 1.48
N VAL A 153 16.90 -2.11 1.59
CA VAL A 153 16.65 -2.97 2.75
C VAL A 153 17.81 -3.94 2.93
N MET A 154 18.22 -4.64 1.87
CA MET A 154 19.34 -5.59 1.92
C MET A 154 20.68 -4.94 2.24
N ALA A 155 20.91 -3.70 1.80
CA ALA A 155 22.12 -2.95 2.12
C ALA A 155 22.26 -2.60 3.61
N LEU A 156 21.14 -2.44 4.34
CA LEU A 156 21.11 -2.18 5.79
C LEU A 156 20.85 -3.44 6.61
N ALA A 157 20.35 -4.50 6.01
CA ALA A 157 20.04 -5.76 6.67
C ALA A 157 21.30 -6.41 7.25
N ASP A 158 21.16 -6.93 8.47
CA ASP A 158 22.18 -7.72 9.17
C ASP A 158 21.77 -9.20 9.33
N ARG A 159 20.64 -9.58 8.69
CA ARG A 159 20.05 -10.91 8.74
C ARG A 159 19.75 -11.42 7.31
N LYS A 160 19.81 -12.75 7.15
CA LYS A 160 19.47 -13.43 5.88
C LYS A 160 18.00 -13.83 5.79
N ALA A 161 17.30 -13.84 6.92
CA ALA A 161 15.88 -14.15 7.02
C ALA A 161 15.26 -13.26 8.10
N PRO A 162 13.97 -12.91 7.97
CA PRO A 162 13.29 -12.10 8.95
C PRO A 162 13.25 -12.82 10.31
N VAL A 163 13.45 -12.07 11.38
CA VAL A 163 13.34 -12.55 12.76
C VAL A 163 12.26 -11.76 13.46
N MET A 164 11.11 -12.39 13.65
CA MET A 164 9.97 -11.74 14.30
C MET A 164 10.20 -11.65 15.81
N PRO A 165 9.83 -10.54 16.49
CA PRO A 165 9.70 -10.47 17.92
C PRO A 165 8.78 -11.58 18.46
N LYS A 166 8.99 -11.97 19.73
CA LYS A 166 8.25 -13.09 20.34
C LYS A 166 6.72 -12.91 20.35
N HIS A 167 6.29 -11.68 20.55
CA HIS A 167 4.86 -11.30 20.58
C HIS A 167 4.45 -10.53 19.33
N ASP A 168 5.20 -10.70 18.21
CA ASP A 168 4.82 -10.10 16.95
C ASP A 168 3.45 -10.62 16.51
N PRO A 169 2.48 -9.74 16.27
CA PRO A 169 1.13 -10.16 15.93
C PRO A 169 1.00 -10.67 14.49
N GLY A 170 2.06 -10.55 13.69
CA GLY A 170 2.06 -10.92 12.28
C GLY A 170 1.39 -9.89 11.38
N PHE A 171 1.22 -10.30 10.13
CA PHE A 171 0.55 -9.48 9.11
C PHE A 171 -0.16 -10.37 8.07
N VAL A 172 -1.01 -9.76 7.29
CA VAL A 172 -1.66 -10.41 6.13
C VAL A 172 -1.48 -9.53 4.90
N SER A 173 -1.04 -10.14 3.80
CA SER A 173 -0.95 -9.42 2.53
C SER A 173 -2.25 -9.56 1.76
N LEU A 174 -2.84 -8.44 1.40
CA LEU A 174 -4.07 -8.36 0.62
C LEU A 174 -3.86 -7.49 -0.61
N PHE A 175 -4.66 -7.74 -1.63
CA PHE A 175 -4.83 -6.81 -2.73
C PHE A 175 -6.32 -6.59 -3.04
N PRO A 176 -6.68 -5.45 -3.67
CA PRO A 176 -8.07 -5.03 -3.76
C PRO A 176 -8.99 -6.05 -4.43
N LEU A 177 -10.17 -6.28 -3.86
CA LEU A 177 -11.17 -7.19 -4.43
C LEU A 177 -11.54 -6.86 -5.89
N PRO A 178 -11.64 -5.58 -6.33
CA PRO A 178 -11.86 -5.27 -7.75
C PRO A 178 -10.78 -5.81 -8.68
N GLU A 179 -9.53 -5.85 -8.26
CA GLU A 179 -8.43 -6.39 -9.06
C GLU A 179 -8.52 -7.90 -9.18
N MET A 180 -8.78 -8.60 -8.06
CA MET A 180 -9.08 -10.03 -8.04
C MET A 180 -10.27 -10.39 -8.93
N LEU A 181 -11.36 -9.64 -8.84
CA LEU A 181 -12.53 -9.84 -9.69
C LEU A 181 -12.25 -9.53 -11.17
N GLY A 182 -11.43 -8.53 -11.44
CA GLY A 182 -10.96 -8.22 -12.79
C GLY A 182 -10.22 -9.38 -13.43
N GLU A 183 -9.34 -10.02 -12.66
CA GLU A 183 -8.62 -11.22 -13.08
C GLU A 183 -9.58 -12.39 -13.36
N LEU A 184 -10.46 -12.72 -12.40
CA LEU A 184 -11.41 -13.83 -12.52
C LEU A 184 -12.41 -13.64 -13.66
N LEU A 185 -12.83 -12.42 -13.95
CA LEU A 185 -13.76 -12.08 -15.01
C LEU A 185 -13.08 -11.75 -16.34
N SER A 186 -11.74 -11.72 -16.38
CA SER A 186 -10.93 -11.33 -17.54
C SER A 186 -11.32 -9.96 -18.12
N VAL A 187 -11.54 -8.98 -17.24
CA VAL A 187 -11.88 -7.58 -17.58
C VAL A 187 -11.11 -6.61 -16.66
N GLY A 188 -11.05 -5.34 -17.02
CA GLY A 188 -10.41 -4.34 -16.16
C GLY A 188 -11.13 -4.18 -14.80
N PRO A 189 -10.40 -3.88 -13.70
CA PRO A 189 -10.95 -3.79 -12.34
C PRO A 189 -12.01 -2.69 -12.19
N LYS A 190 -11.99 -1.67 -13.04
CA LYS A 190 -12.98 -0.57 -13.03
C LYS A 190 -14.19 -0.83 -13.95
N SER A 191 -14.29 -2.04 -14.52
CA SER A 191 -15.39 -2.37 -15.41
C SER A 191 -16.71 -2.49 -14.64
N ARG A 192 -17.83 -2.25 -15.34
CA ARG A 192 -19.17 -2.38 -14.77
C ARG A 192 -19.44 -3.79 -14.22
N LYS A 193 -18.94 -4.83 -14.89
CA LYS A 193 -19.08 -6.22 -14.44
C LYS A 193 -18.42 -6.45 -13.08
N VAL A 194 -17.24 -5.88 -12.86
CA VAL A 194 -16.53 -5.95 -11.57
C VAL A 194 -17.32 -5.22 -10.50
N GLN A 195 -17.78 -4.01 -10.77
CA GLN A 195 -18.56 -3.22 -9.81
C GLN A 195 -19.88 -3.89 -9.39
N GLU A 196 -20.59 -4.49 -10.36
CA GLU A 196 -21.81 -5.24 -10.10
C GLU A 196 -21.51 -6.48 -9.22
N ARG A 197 -20.46 -7.23 -9.55
CA ARG A 197 -20.05 -8.42 -8.78
C ARG A 197 -19.56 -8.05 -7.38
N GLN A 198 -18.75 -7.02 -7.24
CA GLN A 198 -18.30 -6.51 -5.93
C GLN A 198 -19.50 -6.11 -5.06
N SER A 199 -20.45 -5.36 -5.62
CA SER A 199 -21.67 -4.94 -4.90
C SER A 199 -22.53 -6.12 -4.46
N GLU A 200 -22.59 -7.19 -5.24
CA GLU A 200 -23.25 -8.44 -4.87
C GLU A 200 -22.55 -9.12 -3.69
N LEU A 201 -21.23 -9.32 -3.79
CA LEU A 201 -20.45 -9.97 -2.75
C LEU A 201 -20.46 -9.20 -1.41
N VAL A 202 -20.37 -7.87 -1.46
CA VAL A 202 -20.47 -7.02 -0.27
C VAL A 202 -21.85 -7.14 0.40
N ARG A 203 -22.93 -7.29 -0.37
CA ARG A 203 -24.26 -7.53 0.21
C ARG A 203 -24.41 -8.91 0.87
N LEU A 204 -23.68 -9.90 0.39
CA LEU A 204 -23.76 -11.28 0.89
C LEU A 204 -22.86 -11.51 2.08
N PHE A 205 -21.64 -10.97 2.04
CA PHE A 205 -20.56 -11.33 2.94
C PHE A 205 -20.08 -10.19 3.83
N GLY A 206 -20.58 -8.97 3.66
CA GLY A 206 -20.13 -7.80 4.42
C GLY A 206 -19.16 -6.93 3.62
N SER A 207 -18.23 -6.28 4.31
CA SER A 207 -17.26 -5.39 3.68
C SER A 207 -16.25 -6.14 2.78
N GLU A 208 -15.56 -5.40 1.93
CA GLU A 208 -14.43 -5.95 1.17
C GLU A 208 -13.38 -6.59 2.09
N MET A 209 -13.09 -5.95 3.22
CA MET A 209 -12.17 -6.49 4.22
C MET A 209 -12.68 -7.81 4.81
N ASP A 210 -13.98 -7.96 5.07
CA ASP A 210 -14.54 -9.22 5.52
C ASP A 210 -14.32 -10.32 4.49
N ILE A 211 -14.61 -10.05 3.22
CA ILE A 211 -14.44 -11.01 2.11
C ILE A 211 -12.97 -11.45 1.99
N LEU A 212 -12.05 -10.49 2.02
CA LEU A 212 -10.63 -10.77 1.79
C LEU A 212 -9.96 -11.40 3.02
N HIS A 213 -10.37 -11.05 4.24
CA HIS A 213 -9.66 -11.41 5.47
C HIS A 213 -10.41 -12.42 6.36
N THR A 214 -11.72 -12.22 6.63
CA THR A 214 -12.41 -12.95 7.70
C THR A 214 -13.39 -14.03 7.24
N VAL A 215 -14.08 -13.84 6.10
CA VAL A 215 -15.06 -14.82 5.60
C VAL A 215 -14.37 -16.16 5.37
N PRO A 216 -14.94 -17.30 5.87
CA PRO A 216 -14.38 -18.62 5.66
C PRO A 216 -14.27 -18.95 4.16
N GLU A 217 -13.16 -19.56 3.77
CA GLU A 217 -12.93 -19.98 2.38
C GLU A 217 -14.00 -20.92 1.86
N SER A 218 -14.54 -21.80 2.73
CA SER A 218 -15.64 -22.71 2.43
C SER A 218 -16.89 -21.97 1.93
N ASP A 219 -17.22 -20.84 2.55
CA ASP A 219 -18.43 -20.08 2.24
C ASP A 219 -18.26 -19.33 0.92
N LEU A 220 -17.06 -18.78 0.69
CA LEU A 220 -16.71 -18.19 -0.60
C LEU A 220 -16.74 -19.22 -1.73
N ARG A 221 -16.19 -20.42 -1.50
CA ARG A 221 -16.19 -21.55 -2.47
C ARG A 221 -17.61 -22.02 -2.79
N GLN A 222 -18.47 -22.10 -1.77
CA GLN A 222 -19.86 -22.51 -1.97
C GLN A 222 -20.60 -21.54 -2.87
N HIS A 223 -20.30 -20.22 -2.77
CA HIS A 223 -20.91 -19.19 -3.61
C HIS A 223 -20.24 -19.10 -4.99
N TRP A 224 -18.92 -19.09 -5.01
CA TRP A 224 -18.11 -19.02 -6.24
C TRP A 224 -16.74 -19.65 -5.98
N ASP A 225 -16.55 -20.88 -6.47
CA ASP A 225 -15.38 -21.70 -6.16
C ASP A 225 -14.06 -21.00 -6.57
N ALA A 226 -14.02 -20.35 -7.73
CA ALA A 226 -12.84 -19.60 -8.17
C ALA A 226 -12.52 -18.39 -7.26
N LEU A 227 -13.51 -17.70 -6.70
CA LEU A 227 -13.30 -16.65 -5.73
C LEU A 227 -12.73 -17.22 -4.41
N GLY A 228 -13.31 -18.32 -3.93
CA GLY A 228 -12.81 -18.97 -2.72
C GLY A 228 -11.36 -19.46 -2.87
N GLU A 229 -11.00 -20.01 -4.05
CA GLU A 229 -9.61 -20.38 -4.34
C GLU A 229 -8.70 -19.15 -4.44
N ALA A 230 -9.16 -18.06 -5.08
CA ALA A 230 -8.39 -16.82 -5.19
C ALA A 230 -8.06 -16.23 -3.82
N VAL A 231 -9.06 -16.10 -2.96
CA VAL A 231 -8.88 -15.58 -1.59
C VAL A 231 -7.98 -16.52 -0.77
N ALA A 232 -8.15 -17.83 -0.90
CA ALA A 232 -7.31 -18.80 -0.21
C ALA A 232 -5.83 -18.69 -0.61
N ARG A 233 -5.53 -18.56 -1.91
CA ARG A 233 -4.15 -18.36 -2.39
C ARG A 233 -3.57 -17.03 -1.90
N MET A 234 -4.32 -15.95 -2.00
CA MET A 234 -3.88 -14.66 -1.51
C MET A 234 -3.55 -14.70 -0.01
N ARG A 235 -4.42 -15.29 0.83
CA ARG A 235 -4.21 -15.41 2.28
C ARG A 235 -2.97 -16.25 2.64
N ARG A 236 -2.57 -17.17 1.78
CA ARG A 236 -1.34 -17.97 1.95
C ARG A 236 -0.12 -17.33 1.31
N GLY A 237 -0.27 -16.20 0.61
CA GLY A 237 0.80 -15.58 -0.18
C GLY A 237 1.18 -16.39 -1.44
N ASP A 238 0.35 -17.36 -1.83
CA ASP A 238 0.54 -18.23 -2.99
C ASP A 238 0.05 -17.54 -4.26
N VAL A 239 0.75 -16.46 -4.62
CA VAL A 239 0.41 -15.55 -5.73
C VAL A 239 1.61 -15.36 -6.65
N ILE A 240 1.35 -15.04 -7.91
CA ILE A 240 2.38 -14.74 -8.91
C ILE A 240 2.70 -13.25 -8.78
N LYS A 241 3.97 -12.93 -8.55
CA LYS A 241 4.46 -11.58 -8.34
C LYS A 241 5.40 -11.18 -9.47
N GLU A 242 5.05 -10.15 -10.20
CA GLU A 242 5.89 -9.48 -11.18
C GLU A 242 6.28 -8.12 -10.58
N ALA A 243 7.48 -8.01 -10.04
CA ALA A 243 7.87 -6.85 -9.25
C ALA A 243 8.07 -5.58 -10.09
N GLY A 244 7.66 -4.44 -9.54
CA GLY A 244 7.86 -3.14 -10.18
C GLY A 244 9.29 -2.63 -10.03
N PHE A 245 9.70 -1.73 -10.96
CA PHE A 245 11.05 -1.18 -11.01
C PHE A 245 11.07 0.16 -11.75
N ASP A 246 11.97 1.02 -11.40
CA ASP A 246 12.29 2.29 -12.11
C ASP A 246 11.05 3.09 -12.58
N GLY A 247 10.00 3.13 -11.76
CA GLY A 247 8.76 3.85 -12.04
C GLY A 247 7.67 3.04 -12.74
N GLU A 248 7.93 1.78 -13.10
CA GLU A 248 6.92 0.83 -13.57
C GLU A 248 6.30 0.10 -12.38
N TYR A 249 4.97 0.05 -12.34
CA TYR A 249 4.27 -0.72 -11.32
C TYR A 249 4.44 -2.22 -11.55
N GLY A 250 4.60 -2.96 -10.47
CA GLY A 250 4.50 -4.40 -10.51
C GLY A 250 3.05 -4.88 -10.64
N VAL A 251 2.89 -6.18 -10.75
CA VAL A 251 1.58 -6.82 -10.89
C VAL A 251 1.56 -8.07 -10.05
N VAL A 252 0.53 -8.22 -9.23
CA VAL A 252 0.23 -9.46 -8.52
C VAL A 252 -0.96 -10.15 -9.18
N LYS A 253 -0.86 -11.44 -9.41
CA LYS A 253 -1.90 -12.29 -9.99
C LYS A 253 -2.11 -13.52 -9.14
N VAL A 254 -3.34 -13.96 -9.03
CA VAL A 254 -3.67 -15.19 -8.28
C VAL A 254 -3.45 -16.43 -9.14
N PHE A 255 -3.75 -16.33 -10.44
CA PHE A 255 -3.72 -17.47 -11.36
C PHE A 255 -2.88 -17.17 -12.59
N SER A 256 -2.17 -18.20 -13.08
CA SER A 256 -1.54 -18.14 -14.40
C SER A 256 -2.59 -18.00 -15.51
N GLU A 257 -2.15 -17.59 -16.70
CA GLU A 257 -3.07 -17.50 -17.85
C GLU A 257 -3.68 -18.86 -18.23
N GLU A 258 -2.92 -19.95 -18.03
CA GLU A 258 -3.36 -21.31 -18.29
C GLU A 258 -4.44 -21.74 -17.29
N GLU A 259 -4.25 -21.46 -16.01
CA GLU A 259 -5.24 -21.74 -14.97
C GLU A 259 -6.52 -20.93 -15.19
N ARG A 260 -6.39 -19.62 -15.51
CA ARG A 260 -7.55 -18.76 -15.80
C ARG A 260 -8.38 -19.27 -16.97
N LYS A 261 -7.76 -19.76 -18.03
CA LYS A 261 -8.48 -20.40 -19.14
C LYS A 261 -9.29 -21.61 -18.70
N GLN A 262 -8.78 -22.39 -17.73
CA GLN A 262 -9.52 -23.53 -17.16
C GLN A 262 -10.73 -23.09 -16.33
N PHE A 263 -10.60 -22.00 -15.57
CA PHE A 263 -11.73 -21.43 -14.82
C PHE A 263 -12.82 -20.85 -15.76
N VAL A 264 -12.43 -20.15 -16.81
CA VAL A 264 -13.36 -19.48 -17.75
C VAL A 264 -14.03 -20.48 -18.71
N THR A 265 -13.32 -21.54 -19.14
CA THR A 265 -13.78 -22.37 -20.27
C THR A 265 -14.51 -23.65 -19.90
N GLY A 266 -14.58 -24.08 -18.64
CA GLY A 266 -15.16 -25.39 -18.54
C GLY A 266 -15.53 -26.00 -17.22
N ARG A 267 -15.08 -25.57 -16.09
CA ARG A 267 -15.38 -26.23 -14.82
C ARG A 267 -16.21 -25.43 -13.82
N TYR A 268 -16.20 -24.12 -13.95
CA TYR A 268 -16.90 -23.25 -13.02
C TYR A 268 -18.00 -22.48 -13.72
N ARG A 269 -19.06 -23.22 -14.12
CA ARG A 269 -20.35 -22.58 -14.28
C ARG A 269 -20.76 -22.14 -12.87
N SER A 270 -20.63 -20.84 -12.60
CA SER A 270 -21.38 -20.28 -11.52
C SER A 270 -22.83 -20.74 -11.70
N SER A 271 -23.42 -21.32 -10.68
CA SER A 271 -24.86 -21.23 -10.51
C SER A 271 -25.13 -19.73 -10.33
N SER A 272 -25.23 -19.00 -11.42
CA SER A 272 -25.43 -17.57 -11.36
C SER A 272 -26.83 -17.37 -10.82
N LEU A 273 -26.93 -16.70 -9.68
CA LEU A 273 -28.19 -16.12 -9.21
C LEU A 273 -28.83 -15.21 -10.28
N LEU A 274 -28.08 -14.81 -11.31
CA LEU A 274 -28.59 -14.10 -12.49
C LEU A 274 -29.52 -14.93 -13.37
N ASP A 275 -29.42 -16.27 -13.33
CA ASP A 275 -30.37 -17.16 -14.04
C ASP A 275 -31.64 -17.41 -13.22
N ALA A 276 -31.68 -17.02 -11.95
CA ALA A 276 -32.83 -17.17 -11.05
C ALA A 276 -33.69 -15.91 -10.91
N LEU A 277 -33.33 -14.80 -11.55
CA LEU A 277 -34.21 -13.63 -11.60
C LEU A 277 -35.26 -13.82 -12.70
N PRO A 278 -36.56 -13.68 -12.39
CA PRO A 278 -37.61 -13.72 -13.42
C PRO A 278 -37.31 -12.64 -14.46
N GLU A 279 -37.49 -12.98 -15.72
CA GLU A 279 -37.36 -12.07 -16.87
C GLU A 279 -38.23 -10.83 -16.67
N ALA A 280 -37.71 -9.80 -16.03
CA ALA A 280 -38.28 -8.47 -16.07
C ALA A 280 -38.01 -7.90 -17.45
N GLN A 281 -39.04 -7.84 -18.24
CA GLN A 281 -39.24 -7.20 -19.53
C GLN A 281 -38.06 -6.36 -20.04
N LYS A 282 -37.42 -6.84 -21.10
CA LYS A 282 -36.42 -6.12 -21.90
C LYS A 282 -37.02 -4.81 -22.42
N PRO A 283 -36.48 -3.64 -22.11
CA PRO A 283 -36.88 -2.41 -22.77
C PRO A 283 -36.45 -2.48 -24.26
N GLY A 284 -37.36 -2.19 -25.13
CA GLY A 284 -37.16 -2.25 -26.58
C GLY A 284 -35.96 -1.42 -27.05
N ARG A 285 -35.23 -2.02 -27.97
CA ARG A 285 -34.05 -1.48 -28.64
C ARG A 285 -34.43 -0.23 -29.44
N LYS A 286 -34.04 0.96 -28.97
CA LYS A 286 -34.08 2.19 -29.75
C LYS A 286 -32.95 2.21 -30.79
N PRO A 287 -33.14 2.80 -31.98
CA PRO A 287 -32.15 2.79 -33.05
C PRO A 287 -30.93 3.65 -32.67
N LYS A 288 -29.75 3.17 -33.07
CA LYS A 288 -28.48 3.85 -32.96
C LYS A 288 -28.47 5.17 -33.71
N ALA A 289 -28.31 6.29 -33.02
CA ALA A 289 -27.88 7.53 -33.63
C ALA A 289 -26.37 7.47 -33.85
N ALA A 290 -25.90 8.00 -34.98
CA ALA A 290 -24.50 8.06 -35.35
C ALA A 290 -23.68 8.94 -34.38
N PRO A 291 -22.41 8.60 -34.12
CA PRO A 291 -21.61 9.37 -33.18
C PRO A 291 -21.18 10.70 -33.80
N SER A 292 -21.56 11.81 -33.16
CA SER A 292 -20.98 13.12 -33.39
C SER A 292 -19.58 13.13 -32.78
N LYS A 293 -18.58 13.47 -33.59
CA LYS A 293 -17.20 13.69 -33.13
C LYS A 293 -17.14 14.99 -32.33
N GLU A 294 -17.05 14.89 -31.01
CA GLU A 294 -16.52 15.96 -30.20
C GLU A 294 -15.00 15.84 -30.05
N PRO A 295 -14.25 16.97 -30.05
CA PRO A 295 -12.80 16.91 -30.01
C PRO A 295 -12.32 16.47 -28.62
N ALA A 296 -11.40 15.51 -28.62
CA ALA A 296 -10.73 15.00 -27.43
C ALA A 296 -10.13 16.17 -26.61
N SER A 297 -10.65 16.40 -25.42
CA SER A 297 -10.00 17.26 -24.43
C SER A 297 -8.68 16.61 -24.05
N LYS A 298 -7.57 17.31 -24.31
CA LYS A 298 -6.24 16.91 -23.85
C LYS A 298 -6.27 16.91 -22.30
N GLN A 299 -6.36 15.73 -21.71
CA GLN A 299 -5.97 15.57 -20.32
C GLN A 299 -4.46 15.84 -20.23
N VAL A 300 -4.12 17.03 -19.76
CA VAL A 300 -2.75 17.36 -19.39
C VAL A 300 -2.44 16.55 -18.14
N SER A 301 -1.59 15.54 -18.31
CA SER A 301 -1.00 14.80 -17.19
C SER A 301 -0.22 15.79 -16.32
N LEU A 302 -0.72 16.06 -15.13
CA LEU A 302 -0.09 16.98 -14.15
C LEU A 302 1.26 16.47 -13.62
N PHE A 303 1.68 15.26 -14.03
CA PHE A 303 2.93 14.61 -13.58
C PHE A 303 4.03 14.52 -14.66
N ALA A 304 3.84 15.12 -15.82
CA ALA A 304 4.80 14.99 -16.92
C ALA A 304 5.96 16.01 -16.92
N ALA A 305 6.13 16.79 -15.88
CA ALA A 305 7.19 17.80 -15.83
C ALA A 305 7.69 18.06 -14.41
N MET A 306 8.28 17.05 -13.77
CA MET A 306 9.15 17.28 -12.63
C MET A 306 10.49 16.58 -12.86
N THR A 307 11.34 17.22 -13.64
CA THR A 307 12.78 17.07 -13.50
C THR A 307 13.10 17.52 -12.07
N PRO A 308 13.79 16.72 -11.23
CA PRO A 308 14.16 17.18 -9.90
C PRO A 308 15.04 18.42 -10.03
N PRO A 309 14.71 19.53 -9.38
CA PRO A 309 15.62 20.65 -9.27
C PRO A 309 16.87 20.16 -8.50
N ALA A 310 18.03 20.70 -8.88
CA ALA A 310 19.27 20.52 -8.14
C ALA A 310 19.03 20.78 -6.64
N PRO A 311 19.79 20.13 -5.73
CA PRO A 311 19.59 20.25 -4.29
C PRO A 311 19.63 21.73 -3.88
N GLN A 312 18.45 22.27 -3.66
CA GLN A 312 18.30 23.59 -3.09
C GLN A 312 18.38 23.45 -1.58
N THR A 313 19.25 24.22 -0.95
CA THR A 313 19.20 24.43 0.49
C THR A 313 17.75 24.62 0.94
N PRO A 314 17.29 23.93 1.98
CA PRO A 314 15.92 24.08 2.45
C PRO A 314 15.65 25.57 2.72
N PRO A 315 14.53 26.11 2.20
CA PRO A 315 14.20 27.51 2.42
C PRO A 315 14.08 27.76 3.91
N ASP A 316 14.65 28.86 4.37
CA ASP A 316 14.54 29.34 5.75
C ASP A 316 13.06 29.26 6.18
N PRO A 317 12.73 28.58 7.29
CA PRO A 317 11.37 28.47 7.81
C PRO A 317 10.68 29.82 8.03
N LYS A 318 11.45 30.91 8.10
CA LYS A 318 10.96 32.28 8.20
C LYS A 318 10.51 32.90 6.88
N ALA A 319 10.82 32.26 5.73
CA ALA A 319 10.53 32.84 4.41
C ALA A 319 9.03 32.90 4.06
N PHE A 320 8.17 32.09 4.70
CA PHE A 320 6.73 32.09 4.46
C PHE A 320 5.98 32.11 5.79
N PRO A 321 5.32 33.19 6.17
CA PRO A 321 4.55 33.25 7.40
C PRO A 321 3.39 32.22 7.35
N TYR A 322 3.07 31.64 8.51
CA TYR A 322 1.89 30.79 8.65
C TYR A 322 0.62 31.62 8.38
N SER A 323 -0.34 31.05 7.69
CA SER A 323 -1.69 31.65 7.58
C SER A 323 -2.37 31.73 8.95
N GLU A 324 -3.36 32.58 9.08
CA GLU A 324 -4.09 32.75 10.35
C GLU A 324 -4.69 31.42 10.86
N ALA A 325 -5.24 30.59 9.94
CA ALA A 325 -5.77 29.27 10.28
C ALA A 325 -4.67 28.31 10.75
N GLN A 326 -3.51 28.32 10.12
CA GLN A 326 -2.35 27.52 10.55
C GLN A 326 -1.84 27.99 11.91
N GLN A 327 -1.77 29.28 12.15
CA GLN A 327 -1.35 29.84 13.45
C GLN A 327 -2.34 29.44 14.56
N LYS A 328 -3.65 29.48 14.31
CA LYS A 328 -4.66 29.01 15.26
C LYS A 328 -4.48 27.53 15.61
N ALA A 329 -4.22 26.68 14.61
CA ALA A 329 -3.98 25.26 14.83
C ALA A 329 -2.68 25.00 15.61
N ILE A 330 -1.60 25.74 15.32
CA ILE A 330 -0.33 25.65 16.05
C ILE A 330 -0.48 26.14 17.49
N GLN A 331 -1.22 27.23 17.70
CA GLN A 331 -1.39 27.87 19.00
C GLN A 331 -2.45 27.23 19.88
N ALA A 332 -3.27 26.32 19.37
CA ALA A 332 -4.23 25.59 20.18
C ALA A 332 -3.55 24.86 21.33
N GLY A 333 -4.18 24.80 22.49
CA GLY A 333 -3.67 24.18 23.71
C GLY A 333 -3.38 22.66 23.56
N PRO A 334 -3.03 21.97 24.63
CA PRO A 334 -2.65 20.54 24.57
C PRO A 334 -3.81 19.60 24.18
N ASN A 335 -5.04 20.08 24.15
CA ASN A 335 -6.20 19.28 23.77
C ASN A 335 -6.11 18.82 22.29
N PRO A 336 -6.75 17.69 21.96
CA PRO A 336 -6.85 17.22 20.57
C PRO A 336 -7.44 18.30 19.65
N VAL A 337 -6.83 18.50 18.49
CA VAL A 337 -7.25 19.49 17.48
C VAL A 337 -7.43 18.78 16.16
N LEU A 338 -8.64 18.84 15.60
CA LEU A 338 -8.93 18.36 14.26
C LEU A 338 -8.70 19.49 13.26
N VAL A 339 -7.80 19.28 12.30
CA VAL A 339 -7.51 20.22 11.22
C VAL A 339 -7.99 19.61 9.90
N LEU A 340 -9.04 20.20 9.31
CA LEU A 340 -9.51 19.83 7.98
C LEU A 340 -8.77 20.70 6.95
N ALA A 341 -8.01 20.06 6.07
CA ALA A 341 -7.14 20.80 5.15
C ALA A 341 -7.01 20.06 3.81
N GLY A 342 -7.20 20.78 2.71
CA GLY A 342 -7.05 20.25 1.35
C GLY A 342 -5.59 19.95 0.96
N PRO A 343 -5.34 19.31 -0.18
CA PRO A 343 -4.00 19.14 -0.74
C PRO A 343 -3.27 20.47 -0.89
N GLY A 344 -1.95 20.51 -0.65
CA GLY A 344 -1.14 21.73 -0.80
C GLY A 344 -1.33 22.82 0.27
N SER A 345 -2.23 22.64 1.25
CA SER A 345 -2.53 23.64 2.30
C SER A 345 -1.46 23.77 3.40
N GLY A 346 -0.35 23.04 3.32
CA GLY A 346 0.73 23.08 4.31
C GLY A 346 0.45 22.30 5.59
N LYS A 347 -0.31 21.20 5.53
CA LYS A 347 -0.64 20.34 6.68
C LYS A 347 0.59 19.92 7.48
N THR A 348 1.59 19.37 6.82
CA THR A 348 2.83 18.90 7.44
C THR A 348 3.55 20.04 8.16
N ARG A 349 3.66 21.20 7.52
CA ARG A 349 4.28 22.38 8.12
C ARG A 349 3.53 22.85 9.37
N THR A 350 2.20 22.84 9.35
CA THR A 350 1.36 23.18 10.49
C THR A 350 1.54 22.19 11.64
N LEU A 351 1.60 20.89 11.32
CA LEU A 351 1.84 19.84 12.31
C LEU A 351 3.23 20.00 12.95
N VAL A 352 4.28 20.19 12.15
CA VAL A 352 5.65 20.41 12.66
C VAL A 352 5.69 21.63 13.59
N GLY A 353 5.09 22.76 13.18
CA GLY A 353 5.01 23.97 14.01
C GLY A 353 4.27 23.74 15.34
N ARG A 354 3.21 22.88 15.32
CA ARG A 354 2.49 22.50 16.53
C ARG A 354 3.34 21.63 17.47
N VAL A 355 4.01 20.63 16.93
CA VAL A 355 4.90 19.74 17.70
C VAL A 355 6.02 20.57 18.33
N GLN A 356 6.70 21.41 17.58
CA GLN A 356 7.74 22.31 18.09
C GLN A 356 7.29 23.22 19.23
N ARG A 357 6.02 23.58 19.26
CA ARG A 357 5.46 24.39 20.33
C ARG A 357 5.08 23.58 21.58
N LEU A 358 4.68 22.33 21.43
CA LEU A 358 4.23 21.47 22.52
C LEU A 358 5.40 20.77 23.23
N LEU A 359 6.58 20.68 22.57
CA LEU A 359 7.86 20.27 23.14
C LEU A 359 8.53 21.45 23.86
#